data_f9b168796787c71ef671e0cf6f1bd1d0
#
_entry.id   f9b168796787c71ef671e0cf6f1bd1d0
#
_cell.length_a   1.000
_cell.length_b   1.000
_cell.length_c   1.000
_cell.angle_alpha   90.00
_cell.angle_beta   90.00
_cell.angle_gamma   90.00
#
_symmetry.space_group_name_H-M   'P 1'
#
loop_
_entity.id
_entity.type
_entity.pdbx_description
1 polymer ?
#
loop_
_entity_poly.entity_id
_entity_poly.type
_entity_poly.pdbx_seq_one_letter_code
_entity_poly.pdbx_strand_id
1 'polypeptide(L)'
;MKRIINGSVIILSAILIGFVMIFSILPNFTLNSVITIGGFIIPSLIIIVTMIIQIKKSNDKKEKNRIRIFWIKILFIIYCLLLITILFFNNEYRVGIYEDTKIFSKEHFNSTNIIPFNTIIEYIKGLITNNINKKIVI
;
A
#
# COMPACT_ATOMS: atom_id res chain seq x y z
N MET A 1 21.38 4.43 -24.76
CA MET A 1 21.74 3.42 -23.79
C MET A 1 21.03 3.57 -22.44
N LYS A 2 21.11 4.71 -21.76
CA LYS A 2 20.40 4.94 -20.46
C LYS A 2 18.88 4.69 -20.53
N ARG A 3 18.22 5.12 -21.61
CA ARG A 3 16.77 4.90 -21.81
C ARG A 3 16.37 3.43 -21.93
N ILE A 4 17.20 2.63 -22.57
CA ILE A 4 16.95 1.18 -22.76
C ILE A 4 17.08 0.45 -21.44
N ILE A 5 18.11 0.77 -20.65
CA ILE A 5 18.33 0.17 -19.34
C ILE A 5 17.16 0.51 -18.39
N ASN A 6 16.72 1.75 -18.37
CA ASN A 6 15.58 2.19 -17.55
C ASN A 6 14.30 1.45 -17.96
N GLY A 7 14.04 1.36 -19.27
CA GLY A 7 12.89 0.64 -19.79
C GLY A 7 12.91 -0.83 -19.41
N SER A 8 14.03 -1.51 -19.55
CA SER A 8 14.19 -2.94 -19.21
C SER A 8 13.96 -3.18 -17.72
N VAL A 9 14.51 -2.34 -16.84
CA VAL A 9 14.35 -2.48 -15.39
C VAL A 9 12.89 -2.23 -14.97
N ILE A 10 12.24 -1.25 -15.56
CA ILE A 10 10.83 -0.95 -15.28
C ILE A 10 9.93 -2.10 -15.74
N ILE A 11 10.14 -2.61 -16.94
CA ILE A 11 9.36 -3.73 -17.50
C ILE A 11 9.55 -4.98 -16.64
N LEU A 12 10.79 -5.32 -16.28
CA LEU A 12 11.08 -6.46 -15.41
C LEU A 12 10.39 -6.31 -14.04
N SER A 13 10.49 -5.15 -13.44
CA SER A 13 9.84 -4.85 -12.15
C SER A 13 8.32 -4.93 -12.26
N ALA A 14 7.75 -4.42 -13.34
CA ALA A 14 6.31 -4.47 -13.58
C ALA A 14 5.80 -5.91 -13.77
N ILE A 15 6.55 -6.76 -14.47
CA ILE A 15 6.23 -8.17 -14.65
C ILE A 15 6.25 -8.90 -13.31
N LEU A 16 7.29 -8.70 -12.50
CA LEU A 16 7.40 -9.34 -11.18
C LEU A 16 6.24 -8.92 -10.25
N ILE A 17 5.95 -7.63 -10.19
CA ILE A 17 4.86 -7.11 -9.36
C ILE A 17 3.50 -7.59 -9.87
N GLY A 18 3.28 -7.56 -11.18
CA GLY A 18 2.06 -8.07 -11.80
C GLY A 18 1.84 -9.55 -11.50
N PHE A 19 2.90 -10.34 -11.53
CA PHE A 19 2.84 -11.76 -11.17
C PHE A 19 2.41 -11.96 -9.72
N VAL A 20 3.01 -11.24 -8.77
CA VAL A 20 2.65 -11.31 -7.36
C VAL A 20 1.20 -10.86 -7.14
N MET A 21 0.78 -9.79 -7.80
CA MET A 21 -0.61 -9.31 -7.70
C MET A 21 -1.62 -10.34 -8.24
N ILE A 22 -1.36 -10.94 -9.39
CA ILE A 22 -2.22 -11.97 -9.98
C ILE A 22 -2.36 -13.18 -9.05
N PHE A 23 -1.24 -13.66 -8.50
CA PHE A 23 -1.27 -14.77 -7.54
C PHE A 23 -2.01 -14.41 -6.23
N SER A 24 -1.95 -13.15 -5.81
CA SER A 24 -2.69 -12.69 -4.63
C SER A 24 -4.21 -12.64 -4.84
N ILE A 25 -4.65 -12.50 -6.09
CA ILE A 25 -6.08 -12.44 -6.45
C ILE A 25 -6.68 -13.83 -6.64
N LEU A 26 -5.88 -14.82 -7.06
CA LEU A 26 -6.37 -16.17 -7.34
C LEU A 26 -6.86 -16.86 -6.06
N PRO A 27 -8.10 -17.37 -6.03
CA PRO A 27 -8.72 -17.94 -4.81
C PRO A 27 -8.05 -19.24 -4.35
N ASN A 28 -7.34 -19.92 -5.23
CA ASN A 28 -6.67 -21.19 -4.95
C ASN A 28 -5.22 -21.04 -4.47
N PHE A 29 -4.67 -19.83 -4.52
CA PHE A 29 -3.31 -19.53 -4.07
C PHE A 29 -3.37 -18.59 -2.86
N THR A 30 -3.14 -19.13 -1.68
CA THR A 30 -2.89 -18.32 -0.49
C THR A 30 -1.43 -17.92 -0.44
N LEU A 31 -1.09 -16.79 -1.04
CA LEU A 31 0.21 -16.18 -0.83
C LEU A 31 0.28 -15.64 0.59
N ASN A 32 1.22 -16.14 1.34
CA ASN A 32 1.54 -15.62 2.67
C ASN A 32 1.98 -14.14 2.55
N SER A 33 1.60 -13.29 3.51
CA SER A 33 2.01 -11.87 3.54
C SER A 33 3.51 -11.69 3.38
N VAL A 34 4.32 -12.59 3.91
CA VAL A 34 5.78 -12.58 3.77
C VAL A 34 6.21 -12.72 2.31
N ILE A 35 5.58 -13.61 1.54
CA ILE A 35 5.89 -13.82 0.11
C ILE A 35 5.44 -12.61 -0.71
N THR A 36 4.29 -12.05 -0.39
CA THR A 36 3.77 -10.84 -1.05
C THR A 36 4.71 -9.66 -0.83
N ILE A 37 5.11 -9.39 0.40
CA ILE A 37 6.05 -8.33 0.73
C ILE A 37 7.40 -8.57 0.06
N GLY A 38 7.93 -9.80 0.10
CA GLY A 38 9.18 -10.18 -0.56
C GLY A 38 9.15 -9.93 -2.07
N GLY A 39 8.03 -10.24 -2.73
CA GLY A 39 7.82 -10.02 -4.16
C GLY A 39 7.83 -8.54 -4.57
N PHE A 40 7.57 -7.61 -3.65
CA PHE A 40 7.72 -6.17 -3.87
C PHE A 40 9.10 -5.63 -3.47
N ILE A 41 9.74 -6.25 -2.47
CA ILE A 41 11.09 -5.85 -2.03
C ILE A 41 12.12 -6.11 -3.12
N ILE A 42 12.09 -7.26 -3.79
CA ILE A 42 13.07 -7.63 -4.82
C ILE A 42 13.11 -6.58 -5.95
N PRO A 43 12.01 -6.23 -6.63
CA PRO A 43 12.04 -5.21 -7.67
C PRO A 43 12.44 -3.83 -7.12
N SER A 44 12.07 -3.49 -5.89
CA SER A 44 12.48 -2.24 -5.26
C SER A 44 13.99 -2.16 -5.05
N LEU A 45 14.63 -3.25 -4.64
CA LEU A 45 16.10 -3.34 -4.52
C LEU A 45 16.80 -3.19 -5.87
N ILE A 46 16.29 -3.85 -6.92
CA ILE A 46 16.83 -3.72 -8.29
C ILE A 46 16.78 -2.26 -8.75
N ILE A 47 15.69 -1.58 -8.48
CA ILE A 47 15.52 -0.15 -8.81
C ILE A 47 16.51 0.72 -8.03
N ILE A 48 16.67 0.49 -6.74
CA ILE A 48 17.60 1.25 -5.89
C ILE A 48 19.04 1.07 -6.38
N VAL A 49 19.46 -0.16 -6.66
CA VAL A 49 20.79 -0.45 -7.20
C VAL A 49 21.01 0.25 -8.55
N THR A 50 20.02 0.19 -9.44
CA THR A 50 20.09 0.86 -10.75
C THR A 50 20.21 2.38 -10.59
N MET A 51 19.44 2.96 -9.67
CA MET A 51 19.50 4.39 -9.34
C MET A 51 20.90 4.78 -8.85
N ILE A 52 21.48 4.03 -7.93
CA ILE A 52 22.82 4.29 -7.38
C ILE A 52 23.89 4.25 -8.47
N ILE A 53 23.84 3.23 -9.34
CA ILE A 53 24.78 3.08 -10.46
C ILE A 53 24.68 4.28 -11.41
N GLN A 54 23.46 4.71 -11.73
CA GLN A 54 23.26 5.83 -12.63
C GLN A 54 23.71 7.17 -12.03
N ILE A 55 23.47 7.38 -10.74
CA ILE A 55 23.94 8.56 -10.02
C ILE A 55 25.47 8.62 -9.99
N LYS A 56 26.12 7.47 -9.78
CA LYS A 56 27.60 7.39 -9.78
C LYS A 56 28.20 7.66 -11.15
N LYS A 57 27.52 7.24 -12.23
CA LYS A 57 27.98 7.48 -13.62
C LYS A 57 27.73 8.90 -14.13
N SER A 58 26.86 9.65 -13.48
CA SER A 58 26.56 11.03 -13.88
C SER A 58 27.52 12.00 -13.20
N ASN A 59 28.06 12.95 -13.94
CA ASN A 59 28.96 13.98 -13.44
C ASN A 59 28.24 15.30 -13.11
N ASP A 60 27.06 15.52 -13.69
CA ASP A 60 26.30 16.75 -13.53
C ASP A 60 25.31 16.66 -12.36
N LYS A 61 25.31 17.67 -11.47
CA LYS A 61 24.37 17.77 -10.34
C LYS A 61 22.90 17.79 -10.78
N LYS A 62 22.60 18.48 -11.88
CA LYS A 62 21.22 18.54 -12.40
C LYS A 62 20.76 17.18 -12.92
N GLU A 63 21.63 16.44 -13.58
CA GLU A 63 21.34 15.09 -14.08
C GLU A 63 21.13 14.11 -12.91
N LYS A 64 21.98 14.15 -11.89
CA LYS A 64 21.83 13.34 -10.66
C LYS A 64 20.49 13.57 -9.99
N ASN A 65 20.06 14.82 -9.90
CA ASN A 65 18.78 15.16 -9.27
C ASN A 65 17.59 14.65 -10.10
N ARG A 66 17.66 14.76 -11.44
CA ARG A 66 16.64 14.20 -12.34
C ARG A 66 16.51 12.68 -12.19
N ILE A 67 17.63 11.97 -12.17
CA ILE A 67 17.68 10.52 -12.00
C ILE A 67 17.05 10.14 -10.66
N ARG A 68 17.43 10.83 -9.58
CA ARG A 68 16.89 10.59 -8.24
C ARG A 68 15.38 10.78 -8.20
N ILE A 69 14.87 11.90 -8.69
CA ILE A 69 13.43 12.21 -8.70
C ILE A 69 12.65 11.17 -9.52
N PHE A 70 13.17 10.78 -10.67
CA PHE A 70 12.54 9.77 -11.54
C PHE A 70 12.38 8.42 -10.82
N TRP A 71 13.44 7.90 -10.22
CA TRP A 71 13.40 6.62 -9.53
C TRP A 71 12.60 6.64 -8.23
N ILE A 72 12.63 7.76 -7.50
CA ILE A 72 11.79 7.92 -6.30
C ILE A 72 10.30 7.88 -6.67
N LYS A 73 9.89 8.49 -7.77
CA LYS A 73 8.50 8.42 -8.24
C LYS A 73 8.08 6.97 -8.54
N ILE A 74 8.94 6.19 -9.18
CA ILE A 74 8.68 4.77 -9.47
C ILE A 74 8.57 3.97 -8.18
N LEU A 75 9.49 4.15 -7.23
CA LEU A 75 9.44 3.49 -5.93
C LEU A 75 8.16 3.85 -5.16
N PHE A 76 7.71 5.08 -5.24
CA PHE A 76 6.45 5.50 -4.62
C PHE A 76 5.24 4.80 -5.24
N ILE A 77 5.21 4.64 -6.57
CA ILE A 77 4.15 3.88 -7.25
C ILE A 77 4.15 2.42 -6.78
N ILE A 78 5.33 1.79 -6.70
CA ILE A 78 5.47 0.41 -6.19
C ILE A 78 4.97 0.30 -4.76
N TYR A 79 5.29 1.25 -3.91
CA TYR A 79 4.81 1.30 -2.54
C TYR A 79 3.28 1.40 -2.46
N CYS A 80 2.67 2.26 -3.27
CA CYS A 80 1.21 2.36 -3.35
C CYS A 80 0.57 1.03 -3.82
N LEU A 81 1.16 0.37 -4.81
CA LEU A 81 0.69 -0.94 -5.28
C LEU A 81 0.83 -2.01 -4.20
N LEU A 82 1.91 -2.00 -3.43
CA LEU A 82 2.08 -2.89 -2.28
C LEU A 82 0.98 -2.68 -1.23
N LEU A 83 0.69 -1.44 -0.87
CA LEU A 83 -0.39 -1.12 0.08
C LEU A 83 -1.74 -1.61 -0.43
N ILE A 84 -2.06 -1.37 -1.70
CA ILE A 84 -3.31 -1.84 -2.30
C ILE A 84 -3.36 -3.37 -2.26
N THR A 85 -2.27 -4.05 -2.60
CA THR A 85 -2.20 -5.51 -2.60
C THR A 85 -2.41 -6.09 -1.20
N ILE A 86 -1.78 -5.52 -0.19
CA ILE A 86 -1.92 -5.97 1.20
C ILE A 86 -3.35 -5.71 1.71
N LEU A 87 -3.88 -4.52 1.49
CA LEU A 87 -5.18 -4.14 2.05
C LEU A 87 -6.36 -4.83 1.37
N PHE A 88 -6.31 -5.02 0.05
CA PHE A 88 -7.46 -5.50 -0.70
C PHE A 88 -7.37 -6.97 -1.12
N PHE A 89 -6.17 -7.48 -1.35
CA PHE A 89 -5.99 -8.81 -1.94
C PHE A 89 -5.32 -9.83 -1.02
N ASN A 90 -4.81 -9.42 0.13
CA ASN A 90 -4.20 -10.37 1.06
C ASN A 90 -5.26 -11.16 1.81
N ASN A 91 -5.24 -12.50 1.64
CA ASN A 91 -6.19 -13.40 2.27
C ASN A 91 -6.12 -13.38 3.80
N GLU A 92 -4.96 -13.15 4.41
CA GLU A 92 -4.82 -13.09 5.86
C GLU A 92 -5.66 -11.97 6.48
N TYR A 93 -5.71 -10.81 5.83
CA TYR A 93 -6.57 -9.71 6.26
C TYR A 93 -8.03 -9.91 5.86
N ARG A 94 -8.30 -10.65 4.78
CA ARG A 94 -9.67 -10.97 4.33
C ARG A 94 -10.31 -12.05 5.18
N VAL A 95 -9.57 -13.06 5.62
CA VAL A 95 -10.08 -14.15 6.48
C VAL A 95 -10.55 -13.58 7.82
N GLY A 96 -9.82 -12.65 8.42
CA GLY A 96 -10.28 -11.94 9.61
C GLY A 96 -11.60 -11.18 9.42
N ILE A 97 -11.88 -10.74 8.19
CA ILE A 97 -13.14 -10.08 7.83
C ILE A 97 -14.25 -11.11 7.53
N TYR A 98 -13.90 -12.29 7.00
CA TYR A 98 -14.87 -13.32 6.63
C TYR A 98 -15.22 -14.31 7.74
N GLU A 99 -14.35 -14.53 8.71
CA GLU A 99 -14.67 -15.35 9.89
C GLU A 99 -15.74 -14.68 10.78
N ASP A 100 -15.81 -13.37 10.76
CA ASP A 100 -16.94 -12.59 11.25
C ASP A 100 -18.04 -12.49 10.21
N THR A 101 -18.52 -13.61 9.67
CA THR A 101 -19.60 -13.63 8.67
C THR A 101 -20.94 -13.08 9.15
N LYS A 102 -21.04 -12.70 10.39
CA LYS A 102 -22.12 -11.86 10.94
C LYS A 102 -21.95 -10.38 10.61
N ILE A 103 -20.97 -10.02 9.78
CA ILE A 103 -20.67 -8.64 9.35
C ILE A 103 -21.87 -7.96 8.68
N PHE A 104 -22.78 -8.72 8.09
CA PHE A 104 -24.02 -8.21 7.51
C PHE A 104 -25.20 -8.17 8.47
N SER A 105 -25.03 -8.51 9.76
CA SER A 105 -26.05 -8.25 10.75
C SER A 105 -26.09 -6.75 11.10
N LYS A 106 -27.30 -6.20 11.24
CA LYS A 106 -27.50 -4.78 11.61
C LYS A 106 -26.74 -4.37 12.87
N GLU A 107 -26.53 -5.29 13.82
CA GLU A 107 -25.80 -5.06 15.06
C GLU A 107 -24.31 -4.82 14.82
N HIS A 108 -23.73 -5.53 13.85
CA HIS A 108 -22.31 -5.37 13.48
C HIS A 108 -22.07 -4.08 12.66
N PHE A 109 -23.06 -3.70 11.87
CA PHE A 109 -23.02 -2.42 11.13
C PHE A 109 -23.00 -1.20 12.06
N ASN A 110 -23.65 -1.31 13.22
CA ASN A 110 -23.66 -0.25 14.22
C ASN A 110 -22.43 -0.23 15.12
N SER A 111 -21.72 -1.37 15.28
CA SER A 111 -20.55 -1.49 16.15
C SER A 111 -19.22 -1.29 15.44
N THR A 112 -19.16 -1.49 14.12
CA THR A 112 -17.96 -1.27 13.32
C THR A 112 -17.97 0.12 12.67
N ASN A 113 -16.89 0.83 12.81
CA ASN A 113 -16.64 2.09 12.09
C ASN A 113 -16.44 1.84 10.59
N ILE A 114 -17.49 1.41 9.89
CA ILE A 114 -17.45 1.16 8.43
C ILE A 114 -17.33 2.49 7.69
N ILE A 115 -17.92 3.55 8.25
CA ILE A 115 -17.76 4.89 7.70
C ILE A 115 -16.58 5.53 8.43
N PRO A 116 -15.47 5.81 7.73
CA PRO A 116 -14.37 6.59 8.30
C PRO A 116 -14.95 7.88 8.89
N PHE A 117 -14.54 8.24 10.08
CA PHE A 117 -14.99 9.44 10.79
C PHE A 117 -16.37 9.37 11.47
N ASN A 118 -17.09 8.25 11.46
CA ASN A 118 -18.36 8.15 12.15
C ASN A 118 -18.24 8.49 13.65
N THR A 119 -17.20 7.97 14.29
CA THR A 119 -16.88 8.29 15.70
C THR A 119 -16.63 9.77 15.91
N ILE A 120 -15.95 10.43 14.98
CA ILE A 120 -15.68 11.88 15.03
C ILE A 120 -16.98 12.67 14.87
N ILE A 121 -17.85 12.26 13.95
CA ILE A 121 -19.14 12.88 13.72
C ILE A 121 -20.04 12.74 14.96
N GLU A 122 -20.10 11.57 15.58
CA GLU A 122 -20.85 11.35 16.83
C GLU A 122 -20.30 12.18 17.98
N TYR A 123 -18.97 12.30 18.08
CA TYR A 123 -18.31 13.14 19.07
C TYR A 123 -18.66 14.63 18.88
N ILE A 124 -18.61 15.11 17.66
CA ILE A 124 -18.98 16.50 17.32
C ILE A 124 -20.47 16.75 17.60
N LYS A 125 -21.36 15.81 17.26
CA LYS A 125 -22.79 15.90 17.59
C LYS A 125 -23.00 15.95 19.09
N GLY A 126 -22.29 15.13 19.86
CA GLY A 126 -22.33 15.15 21.31
C GLY A 126 -21.90 16.49 21.91
N LEU A 127 -20.87 17.12 21.34
CA LEU A 127 -20.39 18.45 21.73
C LEU A 127 -21.46 19.55 21.45
N ILE A 128 -22.07 19.50 20.27
CA ILE A 128 -23.10 20.48 19.85
C ILE A 128 -24.37 20.37 20.71
N THR A 129 -24.75 19.14 21.07
CA THR A 129 -25.96 18.90 21.88
C THR A 129 -25.75 19.06 23.39
N ASN A 130 -24.54 19.45 23.82
CA ASN A 130 -24.19 19.58 25.26
C ASN A 130 -24.39 18.29 26.07
N ASN A 131 -24.54 17.16 25.40
CA ASN A 131 -24.76 15.85 26.04
C ASN A 131 -23.49 15.21 26.58
N ILE A 132 -22.33 15.79 26.31
CA ILE A 132 -21.08 15.35 26.92
C ILE A 132 -21.05 15.95 28.32
N ASN A 133 -21.40 15.10 29.28
CA ASN A 133 -21.20 15.44 30.69
C ASN A 133 -19.78 15.95 30.90
N LYS A 134 -19.62 17.15 31.43
CA LYS A 134 -18.32 17.76 31.77
C LYS A 134 -17.40 16.85 32.59
N LYS A 135 -17.94 15.77 33.16
CA LYS A 135 -17.17 14.74 33.89
C LYS A 135 -16.28 13.86 33.01
N ILE A 136 -16.46 13.82 31.67
CA ILE A 136 -15.66 12.98 30.78
C ILE A 136 -14.50 13.78 30.18
N VAL A 137 -14.50 15.08 30.30
CA VAL A 137 -13.48 16.00 29.73
C VAL A 137 -12.37 16.35 30.75
N ILE A 138 -12.49 15.86 31.96
CA ILE A 138 -11.44 15.96 32.99
C ILE A 138 -10.73 14.57 33.07
#